data_8986f60095edc2da9df9a68b69c5336a
#
_entry.id   8986f60095edc2da9df9a68b69c5336a
#
_cell.length_a   1.000
_cell.length_b   1.000
_cell.length_c   1.000
_cell.angle_alpha   90.00
_cell.angle_beta   90.00
_cell.angle_gamma   90.00
#
_symmetry.space_group_name_H-M   'P 1'
#
loop_
_entity.id
_entity.type
_entity.pdbx_description
1 polymer ?
#
loop_
_entity_poly.entity_id
_entity_poly.type
_entity_poly.pdbx_seq_one_letter_code
_entity_poly.pdbx_strand_id
1 'polypeptide(L)'
;MRGKTLRSLGALGAVALLLPIGTARALDYPTRPIRLIVPFAASGVTDIVARIVFEKVGQQLGQQVIIDNRPGAGGTIAVDLAVHAAPDGYTFIIGDPSGSLPANITLYPTLKYDPRKDLAPIAIIGTTGAAVTVPASSPVRSLKELVELAKAKPGELTFVSVGNGTPGHLNGEMFSRLVGIKAVHVPYRVMSQAVTDMIAGRVSFWIVPIPGLL
;
A
#
# COMPACT_ATOMS: atom_id res chain seq x y z
N MET A 1 94.28 -26.70 -14.01
CA MET A 1 94.46 -25.59 -13.04
C MET A 1 93.11 -24.80 -13.05
N ARG A 2 92.42 -24.97 -12.04
CA ARG A 2 91.55 -24.19 -11.18
C ARG A 2 90.84 -22.97 -11.83
N GLY A 3 89.54 -23.13 -12.22
CA GLY A 3 88.58 -22.08 -12.50
C GLY A 3 87.56 -22.00 -11.39
N LYS A 4 87.36 -20.80 -10.82
CA LYS A 4 86.44 -20.51 -9.76
C LYS A 4 85.07 -20.14 -10.36
N THR A 5 84.05 -20.84 -10.00
CA THR A 5 82.66 -20.53 -10.28
C THR A 5 82.20 -19.44 -9.32
N LEU A 6 81.70 -18.30 -9.86
CA LEU A 6 80.99 -17.29 -9.11
C LEU A 6 79.49 -17.60 -9.22
N ARG A 7 78.89 -17.86 -8.07
CA ARG A 7 77.40 -17.95 -7.90
C ARG A 7 76.89 -16.54 -7.66
N SER A 8 76.10 -15.99 -8.60
CA SER A 8 75.30 -14.78 -8.39
C SER A 8 73.88 -15.19 -7.89
N LEU A 9 73.60 -14.93 -6.63
CA LEU A 9 72.28 -14.99 -6.08
C LEU A 9 71.53 -13.73 -6.55
N GLY A 10 70.52 -13.96 -7.40
CA GLY A 10 69.55 -12.94 -7.74
C GLY A 10 68.46 -12.82 -6.62
N ALA A 11 68.47 -11.68 -5.92
CA ALA A 11 67.40 -11.34 -4.99
C ALA A 11 66.19 -10.91 -5.78
N LEU A 12 65.14 -11.75 -5.85
CA LEU A 12 63.78 -11.35 -6.31
C LEU A 12 63.15 -10.51 -5.22
N GLY A 13 63.11 -9.19 -5.43
CA GLY A 13 62.35 -8.27 -4.62
C GLY A 13 60.85 -8.44 -4.89
N ALA A 14 60.12 -8.99 -3.93
CA ALA A 14 58.65 -9.02 -3.95
C ALA A 14 58.11 -7.60 -3.65
N VAL A 15 57.76 -6.85 -4.69
CA VAL A 15 57.02 -5.61 -4.55
C VAL A 15 55.57 -5.98 -4.24
N ALA A 16 55.24 -5.99 -2.96
CA ALA A 16 53.84 -6.10 -2.52
C ALA A 16 53.09 -4.81 -2.94
N LEU A 17 52.26 -4.89 -3.97
CA LEU A 17 51.29 -3.85 -4.32
C LEU A 17 50.30 -3.72 -3.15
N LEU A 18 50.51 -2.75 -2.28
CA LEU A 18 49.52 -2.27 -1.32
C LEU A 18 48.47 -1.50 -2.11
N LEU A 19 47.48 -2.22 -2.64
CA LEU A 19 46.25 -1.59 -3.12
C LEU A 19 45.55 -0.94 -1.90
N PRO A 20 45.23 0.36 -1.96
CA PRO A 20 44.45 0.97 -0.91
C PRO A 20 43.08 0.26 -0.88
N ILE A 21 42.83 -0.51 0.17
CA ILE A 21 41.49 -0.99 0.49
C ILE A 21 40.70 0.27 0.81
N GLY A 22 40.06 0.82 -0.22
CA GLY A 22 39.10 1.90 -0.05
C GLY A 22 38.07 1.43 0.95
N THR A 23 38.06 2.04 2.13
CA THR A 23 36.95 1.84 3.09
C THR A 23 35.70 2.22 2.36
N ALA A 24 34.87 1.24 1.99
CA ALA A 24 33.53 1.48 1.54
C ALA A 24 32.82 2.25 2.68
N ARG A 25 32.76 3.57 2.56
CA ARG A 25 31.91 4.38 3.43
C ARG A 25 30.50 3.89 3.17
N ALA A 26 29.88 3.29 4.19
CA ALA A 26 28.44 3.14 4.20
C ALA A 26 27.89 4.54 3.90
N LEU A 27 27.12 4.65 2.81
CA LEU A 27 26.44 5.89 2.48
C LEU A 27 25.59 6.24 3.69
N ASP A 28 25.83 7.40 4.30
CA ASP A 28 24.95 7.92 5.34
C ASP A 28 23.54 8.01 4.75
N TYR A 29 22.68 7.10 5.12
CA TYR A 29 21.29 7.05 4.66
C TYR A 29 20.38 6.94 5.86
N PRO A 30 19.29 7.75 5.88
CA PRO A 30 18.93 8.83 4.97
C PRO A 30 19.59 10.16 5.32
N THR A 31 20.02 10.95 4.30
CA THR A 31 20.59 12.30 4.47
C THR A 31 19.60 13.43 4.21
N ARG A 32 18.41 13.11 3.75
CA ARG A 32 17.32 14.05 3.42
C ARG A 32 15.96 13.43 3.72
N PRO A 33 14.89 14.23 3.77
CA PRO A 33 13.55 13.72 4.01
C PRO A 33 13.13 12.62 3.04
N ILE A 34 12.41 11.64 3.57
CA ILE A 34 11.84 10.52 2.84
C ILE A 34 10.39 10.90 2.46
N ARG A 35 9.98 10.60 1.24
CA ARG A 35 8.61 10.78 0.77
C ARG A 35 7.84 9.47 0.83
N LEU A 36 6.69 9.47 1.51
CA LEU A 36 5.75 8.35 1.50
C LEU A 36 4.49 8.73 0.74
N ILE A 37 4.26 8.13 -0.42
CA ILE A 37 3.06 8.32 -1.21
C ILE A 37 1.94 7.47 -0.62
N VAL A 38 0.77 8.09 -0.37
CA VAL A 38 -0.44 7.45 0.15
C VAL A 38 -1.54 7.54 -0.90
N PRO A 39 -2.08 6.42 -1.44
CA PRO A 39 -3.02 6.41 -2.55
C PRO A 39 -4.46 6.81 -2.17
N PHE A 40 -4.66 7.29 -0.96
CA PHE A 40 -5.98 7.66 -0.42
C PHE A 40 -5.98 9.07 0.16
N ALA A 41 -7.18 9.63 0.34
CA ALA A 41 -7.34 10.94 0.96
C ALA A 41 -6.78 10.97 2.38
N ALA A 42 -6.35 12.16 2.80
CA ALA A 42 -5.95 12.40 4.18
C ALA A 42 -7.08 12.06 5.15
N SER A 43 -6.72 11.68 6.37
CA SER A 43 -7.64 11.22 7.43
C SER A 43 -8.36 9.89 7.14
N GLY A 44 -8.04 9.20 6.05
CA GLY A 44 -8.46 7.82 5.84
C GLY A 44 -7.62 6.84 6.66
N VAL A 45 -8.11 5.61 6.83
CA VAL A 45 -7.44 4.56 7.64
C VAL A 45 -5.96 4.38 7.24
N THR A 46 -5.68 4.30 5.94
CA THR A 46 -4.31 4.15 5.43
C THR A 46 -3.43 5.35 5.79
N ASP A 47 -3.96 6.57 5.72
CA ASP A 47 -3.24 7.78 6.09
C ASP A 47 -2.92 7.83 7.59
N ILE A 48 -3.90 7.46 8.44
CA ILE A 48 -3.71 7.39 9.90
C ILE A 48 -2.61 6.39 10.24
N VAL A 49 -2.68 5.17 9.69
CA VAL A 49 -1.66 4.14 9.91
C VAL A 49 -0.30 4.61 9.40
N ALA A 50 -0.24 5.21 8.22
CA ALA A 50 0.98 5.77 7.67
C ALA A 50 1.60 6.80 8.62
N ARG A 51 0.83 7.75 9.15
CA ARG A 51 1.33 8.77 10.07
C ARG A 51 1.87 8.17 11.36
N ILE A 52 1.14 7.24 11.99
CA ILE A 52 1.57 6.58 13.24
C ILE A 52 2.88 5.81 13.05
N VAL A 53 2.96 4.99 12.00
CA VAL A 53 4.13 4.15 11.77
C VAL A 53 5.33 4.98 11.32
N PHE A 54 5.14 5.86 10.34
CA PHE A 54 6.25 6.58 9.72
C PHE A 54 6.74 7.77 10.54
N GLU A 55 5.98 8.25 11.52
CA GLU A 55 6.51 9.13 12.57
C GLU A 55 7.62 8.41 13.36
N LYS A 56 7.38 7.15 13.78
CA LYS A 56 8.38 6.34 14.48
C LYS A 56 9.58 6.01 13.60
N VAL A 57 9.33 5.67 12.34
CA VAL A 57 10.42 5.43 11.37
C VAL A 57 11.28 6.68 11.22
N GLY A 58 10.69 7.85 11.07
CA GLY A 58 11.41 9.11 10.97
C GLY A 58 12.26 9.40 12.20
N GLN A 59 11.71 9.16 13.41
CA GLN A 59 12.46 9.29 14.67
C GLN A 59 13.68 8.35 14.72
N GLN A 60 13.52 7.09 14.30
CA GLN A 60 14.60 6.10 14.29
C GLN A 60 15.68 6.41 13.26
N LEU A 61 15.28 6.90 12.08
CA LEU A 61 16.20 7.22 10.99
C LEU A 61 16.83 8.62 11.10
N GLY A 62 16.36 9.46 12.04
CA GLY A 62 16.85 10.83 12.18
C GLY A 62 16.44 11.75 11.03
N GLN A 63 15.44 11.37 10.22
CA GLN A 63 14.97 12.15 9.08
C GLN A 63 13.45 12.17 9.02
N GLN A 64 12.90 13.29 8.57
CA GLN A 64 11.45 13.45 8.41
C GLN A 64 10.91 12.54 7.31
N VAL A 65 9.75 11.89 7.56
CA VAL A 65 8.96 11.25 6.53
C VAL A 65 7.78 12.14 6.14
N ILE A 66 7.75 12.57 4.90
CA ILE A 66 6.71 13.45 4.35
C ILE A 66 5.60 12.57 3.76
N ILE A 67 4.41 12.67 4.33
CA ILE A 67 3.21 11.96 3.84
C ILE A 67 2.61 12.77 2.68
N ASP A 68 2.56 12.16 1.49
CA ASP A 68 2.03 12.75 0.27
C ASP A 68 0.79 11.99 -0.20
N ASN A 69 -0.39 12.50 0.13
CA ASN A 69 -1.66 11.90 -0.24
C ASN A 69 -1.99 12.17 -1.72
N ARG A 70 -2.14 11.09 -2.51
CA ARG A 70 -2.46 11.15 -3.95
C ARG A 70 -3.66 10.25 -4.27
N PRO A 71 -4.87 10.67 -3.87
CA PRO A 71 -6.08 9.91 -4.15
C PRO A 71 -6.47 9.98 -5.62
N GLY A 72 -7.23 8.99 -6.05
CA GLY A 72 -7.88 8.97 -7.37
C GLY A 72 -7.65 7.67 -8.15
N ALA A 73 -8.59 7.37 -9.02
CA ALA A 73 -8.59 6.22 -9.93
C ALA A 73 -8.22 4.88 -9.24
N GLY A 74 -8.83 4.59 -8.06
CA GLY A 74 -8.51 3.37 -7.32
C GLY A 74 -7.07 3.27 -6.82
N GLY A 75 -6.35 4.40 -6.72
CA GLY A 75 -4.94 4.44 -6.31
C GLY A 75 -3.94 4.39 -7.47
N THR A 76 -4.38 4.27 -8.72
CA THR A 76 -3.47 4.18 -9.89
C THR A 76 -2.59 5.42 -10.03
N ILE A 77 -3.11 6.62 -9.69
CA ILE A 77 -2.34 7.86 -9.73
C ILE A 77 -1.13 7.81 -8.80
N ALA A 78 -1.34 7.33 -7.58
CA ALA A 78 -0.27 7.22 -6.60
C ALA A 78 0.78 6.17 -7.00
N VAL A 79 0.33 5.03 -7.53
CA VAL A 79 1.23 3.96 -7.98
C VAL A 79 2.06 4.42 -9.18
N ASP A 80 1.44 5.12 -10.13
CA ASP A 80 2.15 5.69 -11.30
C ASP A 80 3.26 6.65 -10.86
N LEU A 81 2.97 7.52 -9.89
CA LEU A 81 3.98 8.42 -9.32
C LEU A 81 5.12 7.66 -8.62
N ALA A 82 4.82 6.56 -7.94
CA ALA A 82 5.81 5.78 -7.22
C ALA A 82 6.73 5.01 -8.17
N VAL A 83 6.20 4.36 -9.20
CA VAL A 83 6.99 3.56 -10.16
C VAL A 83 7.89 4.42 -11.03
N HIS A 84 7.54 5.68 -11.25
CA HIS A 84 8.37 6.64 -12.00
C HIS A 84 9.31 7.47 -11.12
N ALA A 85 9.28 7.27 -9.80
CA ALA A 85 10.24 7.93 -8.90
C ALA A 85 11.65 7.30 -9.05
N ALA A 86 12.67 8.08 -8.70
CA ALA A 86 14.04 7.56 -8.68
C ALA A 86 14.15 6.40 -7.67
N PRO A 87 14.77 5.26 -8.03
CA PRO A 87 14.93 4.11 -7.13
C PRO A 87 16.11 4.29 -6.16
N ASP A 88 16.15 5.42 -5.48
CA ASP A 88 17.24 5.87 -4.60
C ASP A 88 16.94 5.67 -3.10
N GLY A 89 15.80 5.03 -2.79
CA GLY A 89 15.39 4.78 -1.42
C GLY A 89 14.73 5.96 -0.71
N TYR A 90 14.42 7.06 -1.40
CA TYR A 90 13.78 8.23 -0.79
C TYR A 90 12.30 8.41 -1.14
N THR A 91 11.77 7.56 -2.01
CA THR A 91 10.33 7.55 -2.32
C THR A 91 9.75 6.17 -2.09
N PHE A 92 8.76 6.12 -1.22
CA PHE A 92 8.01 4.90 -0.89
C PHE A 92 6.54 5.09 -1.22
N ILE A 93 5.83 3.98 -1.37
CA ILE A 93 4.38 3.96 -1.43
C ILE A 93 3.84 2.98 -0.40
N ILE A 94 2.79 3.39 0.31
CA ILE A 94 1.99 2.47 1.10
C ILE A 94 0.90 1.88 0.20
N GLY A 95 0.91 0.59 0.01
CA GLY A 95 -0.05 -0.12 -0.83
C GLY A 95 -1.00 -0.98 -0.03
N ASP A 96 -2.17 -1.21 -0.58
CA ASP A 96 -3.09 -2.22 -0.09
C ASP A 96 -2.99 -3.46 -0.99
N PRO A 97 -2.45 -4.59 -0.48
CA PRO A 97 -2.27 -5.80 -1.26
C PRO A 97 -3.60 -6.48 -1.62
N SER A 98 -4.70 -6.14 -0.95
CA SER A 98 -6.03 -6.69 -1.24
C SER A 98 -6.82 -5.89 -2.27
N GLY A 99 -6.40 -4.67 -2.60
CA GLY A 99 -7.17 -3.75 -3.44
C GLY A 99 -6.34 -3.04 -4.49
N SER A 100 -5.85 -1.85 -4.15
CA SER A 100 -5.32 -0.89 -5.11
C SER A 100 -4.12 -1.38 -5.94
N LEU A 101 -3.30 -2.28 -5.45
CA LEU A 101 -2.15 -2.78 -6.22
C LEU A 101 -2.52 -3.89 -7.21
N PRO A 102 -3.04 -5.07 -6.78
CA PRO A 102 -3.28 -6.17 -7.70
C PRO A 102 -4.54 -5.96 -8.56
N ALA A 103 -5.61 -5.40 -8.01
CA ALA A 103 -6.87 -5.26 -8.73
C ALA A 103 -6.78 -4.27 -9.90
N ASN A 104 -5.97 -3.25 -9.78
CA ASN A 104 -5.81 -2.24 -10.81
C ASN A 104 -5.28 -2.81 -12.13
N ILE A 105 -4.46 -3.86 -12.10
CA ILE A 105 -3.99 -4.54 -13.30
C ILE A 105 -5.15 -5.07 -14.15
N THR A 106 -6.21 -5.54 -13.48
CA THR A 106 -7.40 -6.10 -14.15
C THR A 106 -8.43 -5.02 -14.48
N LEU A 107 -8.60 -4.03 -13.59
CA LEU A 107 -9.63 -3.00 -13.72
C LEU A 107 -9.26 -1.88 -14.70
N TYR A 108 -7.96 -1.66 -14.92
CA TYR A 108 -7.46 -0.60 -15.79
C TYR A 108 -6.57 -1.17 -16.89
N PRO A 109 -7.13 -1.60 -18.05
CA PRO A 109 -6.37 -2.25 -19.12
C PRO A 109 -5.26 -1.39 -19.74
N THR A 110 -5.34 -0.07 -19.54
CA THR A 110 -4.39 0.92 -20.10
C THR A 110 -3.31 1.34 -19.11
N LEU A 111 -3.10 0.61 -18.01
CA LEU A 111 -2.01 0.90 -17.07
C LEU A 111 -0.66 0.84 -17.80
N LYS A 112 0.18 1.84 -17.51
CA LYS A 112 1.54 1.95 -18.06
C LYS A 112 2.61 1.34 -17.16
N TYR A 113 2.22 0.62 -16.11
CA TYR A 113 3.10 -0.01 -15.13
C TYR A 113 2.54 -1.37 -14.69
N ASP A 114 3.42 -2.22 -14.19
CA ASP A 114 3.06 -3.48 -13.52
C ASP A 114 3.60 -3.44 -12.08
N PRO A 115 2.75 -3.23 -11.06
CA PRO A 115 3.21 -3.09 -9.68
C PRO A 115 3.94 -4.34 -9.15
N ARG A 116 3.79 -5.49 -9.79
CA ARG A 116 4.51 -6.74 -9.43
C ARG A 116 5.97 -6.73 -9.89
N LYS A 117 6.32 -5.86 -10.85
CA LYS A 117 7.66 -5.74 -11.45
C LYS A 117 8.32 -4.42 -11.10
N ASP A 118 7.52 -3.35 -11.06
CA ASP A 118 8.01 -1.98 -10.96
C ASP A 118 8.08 -1.48 -9.52
N LEU A 119 7.56 -2.27 -8.56
CA LEU A 119 7.66 -2.00 -7.12
C LEU A 119 8.36 -3.14 -6.39
N ALA A 120 9.25 -2.79 -5.47
CA ALA A 120 9.88 -3.73 -4.55
C ALA A 120 9.14 -3.73 -3.21
N PRO A 121 8.49 -4.83 -2.79
CA PRO A 121 7.85 -4.91 -1.49
C PRO A 121 8.90 -4.94 -0.38
N ILE A 122 8.67 -4.16 0.69
CA ILE A 122 9.59 -4.06 1.83
C ILE A 122 9.03 -4.79 3.04
N ALA A 123 7.85 -4.42 3.49
CA ALA A 123 7.23 -5.00 4.67
C ALA A 123 5.71 -4.79 4.67
N ILE A 124 5.01 -5.65 5.40
CA ILE A 124 3.62 -5.42 5.82
C ILE A 124 3.68 -4.61 7.12
N ILE A 125 3.20 -3.37 7.09
CA ILE A 125 3.24 -2.46 8.24
C ILE A 125 2.06 -2.64 9.20
N GLY A 126 1.04 -3.39 8.80
CA GLY A 126 -0.12 -3.70 9.63
C GLY A 126 -1.18 -4.46 8.85
N THR A 127 -2.06 -5.11 9.59
CA THR A 127 -3.27 -5.75 9.08
C THR A 127 -4.46 -5.27 9.89
N THR A 128 -5.61 -5.15 9.25
CA THR A 128 -6.85 -4.78 9.93
C THR A 128 -7.99 -5.68 9.48
N GLY A 129 -8.86 -6.02 10.42
CA GLY A 129 -10.13 -6.65 10.10
C GLY A 129 -11.09 -5.67 9.44
N ALA A 130 -12.06 -6.19 8.71
CA ALA A 130 -13.20 -5.43 8.20
C ALA A 130 -14.50 -5.87 8.89
N ALA A 131 -15.41 -4.96 9.07
CA ALA A 131 -16.73 -5.22 9.59
C ALA A 131 -17.80 -4.92 8.54
N VAL A 132 -18.84 -5.75 8.50
CA VAL A 132 -20.07 -5.42 7.77
C VAL A 132 -20.94 -4.57 8.67
N THR A 133 -21.22 -3.36 8.26
CA THR A 133 -22.04 -2.41 9.02
C THR A 133 -23.33 -2.12 8.27
N VAL A 134 -24.39 -1.87 9.02
CA VAL A 134 -25.70 -1.44 8.52
C VAL A 134 -26.14 -0.17 9.25
N PRO A 135 -27.03 0.65 8.69
CA PRO A 135 -27.63 1.78 9.40
C PRO A 135 -28.26 1.34 10.73
N ALA A 136 -28.20 2.19 11.75
CA ALA A 136 -28.88 1.92 13.03
C ALA A 136 -30.40 1.75 12.87
N SER A 137 -30.98 2.41 11.87
CA SER A 137 -32.41 2.30 11.47
C SER A 137 -32.74 1.00 10.73
N SER A 138 -31.75 0.22 10.31
CA SER A 138 -31.98 -1.06 9.62
C SER A 138 -32.69 -2.06 10.54
N PRO A 139 -33.61 -2.87 10.03
CA PRO A 139 -34.20 -3.99 10.79
C PRO A 139 -33.20 -5.14 10.99
N VAL A 140 -32.11 -5.18 10.20
CA VAL A 140 -31.10 -6.24 10.20
C VAL A 140 -30.25 -6.17 11.48
N ARG A 141 -30.08 -7.32 12.16
CA ARG A 141 -29.27 -7.44 13.38
C ARG A 141 -28.16 -8.48 13.29
N SER A 142 -28.11 -9.21 12.18
CA SER A 142 -27.10 -10.24 11.95
C SER A 142 -26.71 -10.31 10.47
N LEU A 143 -25.53 -10.87 10.19
CA LEU A 143 -25.07 -11.12 8.82
C LEU A 143 -26.04 -12.05 8.07
N LYS A 144 -26.60 -13.04 8.78
CA LYS A 144 -27.61 -13.97 8.23
C LYS A 144 -28.84 -13.21 7.74
N GLU A 145 -29.40 -12.34 8.58
CA GLU A 145 -30.57 -11.52 8.21
C GLU A 145 -30.29 -10.57 7.05
N LEU A 146 -29.07 -9.99 6.97
CA LEU A 146 -28.66 -9.18 5.82
C LEU A 146 -28.69 -9.99 4.52
N VAL A 147 -28.13 -11.20 4.55
CA VAL A 147 -28.10 -12.09 3.39
C VAL A 147 -29.50 -12.55 3.00
N GLU A 148 -30.34 -12.90 3.95
CA GLU A 148 -31.73 -13.29 3.70
C GLU A 148 -32.55 -12.14 3.09
N LEU A 149 -32.41 -10.93 3.62
CA LEU A 149 -33.06 -9.73 3.08
C LEU A 149 -32.58 -9.45 1.64
N ALA A 150 -31.28 -9.53 1.39
CA ALA A 150 -30.70 -9.28 0.07
C ALA A 150 -31.12 -10.35 -0.96
N LYS A 151 -31.31 -11.60 -0.54
CA LYS A 151 -31.84 -12.67 -1.39
C LYS A 151 -33.35 -12.50 -1.67
N ALA A 152 -34.09 -11.99 -0.71
CA ALA A 152 -35.52 -11.70 -0.90
C ALA A 152 -35.75 -10.48 -1.82
N LYS A 153 -34.75 -9.58 -1.92
CA LYS A 153 -34.83 -8.32 -2.67
C LYS A 153 -33.63 -8.13 -3.57
N PRO A 154 -33.46 -8.94 -4.63
CA PRO A 154 -32.27 -8.90 -5.49
C PRO A 154 -32.12 -7.56 -6.21
N GLY A 155 -30.99 -6.87 -6.02
CA GLY A 155 -30.71 -5.59 -6.65
C GLY A 155 -31.30 -4.36 -5.94
N GLU A 156 -32.03 -4.51 -4.83
CA GLU A 156 -32.55 -3.38 -4.06
C GLU A 156 -31.54 -2.88 -3.01
N LEU A 157 -30.77 -3.79 -2.41
CA LEU A 157 -29.79 -3.40 -1.40
C LEU A 157 -28.58 -2.74 -2.07
N THR A 158 -28.08 -1.70 -1.39
CA THR A 158 -26.90 -0.95 -1.84
C THR A 158 -25.73 -1.15 -0.89
N PHE A 159 -24.51 -1.18 -1.43
CA PHE A 159 -23.31 -1.10 -0.62
C PHE A 159 -22.40 0.04 -1.05
N VAL A 160 -21.67 0.61 -0.10
CA VAL A 160 -20.84 1.80 -0.34
C VAL A 160 -19.35 1.48 -0.41
N SER A 161 -18.64 2.31 -1.16
CA SER A 161 -17.18 2.39 -1.13
C SER A 161 -16.72 3.83 -1.36
N VAL A 162 -15.42 4.06 -1.20
CA VAL A 162 -14.78 5.34 -1.55
C VAL A 162 -14.26 5.36 -2.99
N GLY A 163 -14.90 4.60 -3.88
CA GLY A 163 -14.62 4.59 -5.32
C GLY A 163 -14.38 3.19 -5.90
N ASN A 164 -14.45 3.12 -7.22
CA ASN A 164 -14.20 1.90 -7.97
C ASN A 164 -12.76 1.41 -7.79
N GLY A 165 -12.57 0.09 -7.62
CA GLY A 165 -11.25 -0.51 -7.44
C GLY A 165 -10.64 -0.35 -6.03
N THR A 166 -11.33 0.36 -5.13
CA THR A 166 -10.91 0.46 -3.73
C THR A 166 -11.24 -0.82 -2.95
N PRO A 167 -10.58 -1.09 -1.81
CA PRO A 167 -10.86 -2.27 -1.00
C PRO A 167 -12.34 -2.42 -0.63
N GLY A 168 -13.02 -1.32 -0.31
CA GLY A 168 -14.45 -1.35 0.01
C GLY A 168 -15.32 -1.83 -1.16
N HIS A 169 -15.00 -1.43 -2.38
CA HIS A 169 -15.67 -1.93 -3.57
C HIS A 169 -15.43 -3.42 -3.78
N LEU A 170 -14.16 -3.83 -3.79
CA LEU A 170 -13.78 -5.22 -4.05
C LEU A 170 -14.31 -6.18 -2.98
N ASN A 171 -14.27 -5.78 -1.71
CA ASN A 171 -14.82 -6.56 -0.61
C ASN A 171 -16.34 -6.69 -0.72
N GLY A 172 -17.03 -5.62 -1.13
CA GLY A 172 -18.48 -5.66 -1.38
C GLY A 172 -18.89 -6.61 -2.50
N GLU A 173 -18.17 -6.56 -3.61
CA GLU A 173 -18.35 -7.47 -4.75
C GLU A 173 -18.04 -8.92 -4.38
N MET A 174 -16.91 -9.14 -3.70
CA MET A 174 -16.51 -10.48 -3.26
C MET A 174 -17.50 -11.06 -2.27
N PHE A 175 -17.93 -10.29 -1.29
CA PHE A 175 -18.96 -10.69 -0.34
C PHE A 175 -20.25 -11.07 -1.06
N SER A 176 -20.74 -10.21 -1.96
CA SER A 176 -21.98 -10.44 -2.73
C SER A 176 -21.92 -11.76 -3.51
N ARG A 177 -20.79 -12.06 -4.14
CA ARG A 177 -20.57 -13.31 -4.86
C ARG A 177 -20.52 -14.52 -3.93
N LEU A 178 -19.79 -14.43 -2.83
CA LEU A 178 -19.61 -15.54 -1.88
C LEU A 178 -20.92 -15.99 -1.25
N VAL A 179 -21.80 -15.03 -0.90
CA VAL A 179 -23.10 -15.34 -0.26
C VAL A 179 -24.26 -15.45 -1.25
N GLY A 180 -24.02 -15.21 -2.53
CA GLY A 180 -25.02 -15.35 -3.60
C GLY A 180 -26.10 -14.30 -3.57
N ILE A 181 -25.75 -13.02 -3.30
CA ILE A 181 -26.68 -11.89 -3.33
C ILE A 181 -26.40 -10.97 -4.52
N LYS A 182 -27.40 -10.15 -4.88
CA LYS A 182 -27.25 -9.05 -5.83
C LYS A 182 -27.42 -7.74 -5.05
N ALA A 183 -26.34 -6.97 -4.91
CA ALA A 183 -26.37 -5.65 -4.30
C ALA A 183 -25.79 -4.62 -5.29
N VAL A 184 -26.24 -3.36 -5.18
CA VAL A 184 -25.83 -2.27 -6.06
C VAL A 184 -24.70 -1.48 -5.41
N HIS A 185 -23.58 -1.32 -6.09
CA HIS A 185 -22.47 -0.52 -5.63
C HIS A 185 -22.75 0.98 -5.76
N VAL A 186 -22.53 1.73 -4.67
CA VAL A 186 -22.65 3.19 -4.62
C VAL A 186 -21.26 3.78 -4.27
N PRO A 187 -20.51 4.28 -5.27
CA PRO A 187 -19.22 4.89 -5.03
C PRO A 187 -19.33 6.34 -4.55
N TYR A 188 -18.62 6.66 -3.47
CA TYR A 188 -18.49 8.03 -2.94
C TYR A 188 -17.09 8.57 -3.24
N ARG A 189 -16.98 9.87 -3.46
CA ARG A 189 -15.68 10.54 -3.61
C ARG A 189 -15.03 10.87 -2.27
N VAL A 190 -15.86 11.08 -1.24
CA VAL A 190 -15.43 11.50 0.09
C VAL A 190 -16.09 10.62 1.13
N MET A 191 -15.29 10.13 2.07
CA MET A 191 -15.74 9.20 3.11
C MET A 191 -16.83 9.79 4.01
N SER A 192 -16.75 11.08 4.34
CA SER A 192 -17.75 11.75 5.19
C SER A 192 -19.16 11.74 4.58
N GLN A 193 -19.27 11.82 3.26
CA GLN A 193 -20.59 11.69 2.58
C GLN A 193 -21.15 10.28 2.73
N ALA A 194 -20.30 9.25 2.55
CA ALA A 194 -20.70 7.87 2.75
C ALA A 194 -21.20 7.62 4.18
N VAL A 195 -20.49 8.15 5.18
CA VAL A 195 -20.87 8.08 6.60
C VAL A 195 -22.22 8.77 6.83
N THR A 196 -22.40 9.98 6.30
CA THR A 196 -23.67 10.73 6.42
C THR A 196 -24.85 9.94 5.85
N ASP A 197 -24.68 9.37 4.66
CA ASP A 197 -25.76 8.60 4.01
C ASP A 197 -26.01 7.25 4.69
N MET A 198 -24.96 6.66 5.28
CA MET A 198 -25.08 5.47 6.11
C MET A 198 -25.91 5.75 7.37
N ILE A 199 -25.61 6.84 8.10
CA ILE A 199 -26.36 7.25 9.29
C ILE A 199 -27.81 7.57 8.94
N ALA A 200 -28.03 8.24 7.80
CA ALA A 200 -29.37 8.60 7.32
C ALA A 200 -30.17 7.40 6.76
N GLY A 201 -29.60 6.19 6.68
CA GLY A 201 -30.28 5.02 6.14
C GLY A 201 -30.49 5.03 4.62
N ARG A 202 -29.77 5.87 3.89
CA ARG A 202 -29.86 5.98 2.41
C ARG A 202 -29.14 4.86 1.68
N VAL A 203 -28.27 4.14 2.36
CA VAL A 203 -27.50 2.99 1.87
C VAL A 203 -27.69 1.81 2.80
N SER A 204 -27.60 0.59 2.29
CA SER A 204 -28.03 -0.60 3.02
C SER A 204 -26.93 -1.20 3.89
N PHE A 205 -25.70 -1.26 3.41
CA PHE A 205 -24.57 -1.77 4.18
C PHE A 205 -23.23 -1.26 3.67
N TRP A 206 -22.20 -1.42 4.50
CA TRP A 206 -20.84 -1.08 4.17
C TRP A 206 -19.88 -2.11 4.77
N ILE A 207 -18.87 -2.54 3.98
CA ILE A 207 -17.76 -3.35 4.46
C ILE A 207 -16.58 -2.41 4.65
N VAL A 208 -16.33 -2.04 5.89
CA VAL A 208 -15.36 -0.99 6.25
C VAL A 208 -14.28 -1.57 7.16
N PRO A 209 -13.00 -1.14 6.99
CA PRO A 209 -11.96 -1.46 7.95
C PRO A 209 -12.32 -0.98 9.36
N ILE A 210 -12.10 -1.81 10.39
CA ILE A 210 -12.49 -1.52 11.78
C ILE A 210 -11.95 -0.17 12.29
N PRO A 211 -10.70 0.24 12.04
CA PRO A 211 -10.22 1.57 12.46
C PRO A 211 -11.00 2.75 11.87
N GLY A 212 -11.71 2.56 10.78
CA GLY A 212 -12.57 3.59 10.20
C GLY A 212 -13.94 3.73 10.88
N LEU A 213 -14.21 2.92 11.91
CA LEU A 213 -15.44 2.94 12.72
C LEU A 213 -15.23 3.61 14.08
N LEU A 214 -13.98 3.87 14.47
CA LEU A 214 -13.59 4.52 15.73
C LEU A 214 -13.36 6.01 15.53
#